data_0a854a0a768051af0b629aee74fa871f
#
_entry.id   0a854a0a768051af0b629aee74fa871f
#
_cell.length_a   1.000
_cell.length_b   1.000
_cell.length_c   1.000
_cell.angle_alpha   90.00
_cell.angle_beta   90.00
_cell.angle_gamma   90.00
#
_symmetry.space_group_name_H-M   'P 1'
#
loop_
_entity.id
_entity.type
_entity.pdbx_description
1 polymer ?
#
loop_
_entity_poly.entity_id
_entity_poly.type
_entity_poly.pdbx_seq_one_letter_code
_entity_poly.pdbx_strand_id
1 'polypeptide(L)'
;MNSRAKGARGERAFRDLLRAEGYEARRGQQFSGSPDSPDVVCPDLDWAHLEVKHVEKLNIIDAMIQAIRDAGDNKIPIVAHKRNHGEWLSTMRTSDLFKLIRKLIERPI
;
A
#
# COMPACT_ATOMS: atom_id res chain seq x y z
N MET A 1 -4.25 22.06 -8.62
CA MET A 1 -4.07 21.32 -7.38
C MET A 1 -2.65 20.77 -7.28
N ASN A 2 -2.07 20.93 -6.14
CA ASN A 2 -0.72 20.48 -5.85
C ASN A 2 -0.71 18.94 -5.72
N SER A 3 0.11 18.26 -6.52
CA SER A 3 0.17 16.78 -6.50
C SER A 3 0.64 16.25 -5.14
N ARG A 4 1.51 16.99 -4.44
CA ARG A 4 1.96 16.63 -3.11
C ARG A 4 0.80 16.64 -2.10
N ALA A 5 -0.06 17.65 -2.16
CA ALA A 5 -1.22 17.74 -1.28
C ALA A 5 -2.22 16.63 -1.58
N LYS A 6 -2.41 16.27 -2.86
CA LYS A 6 -3.29 15.17 -3.25
C LYS A 6 -2.73 13.84 -2.77
N GLY A 7 -1.42 13.64 -2.87
CA GLY A 7 -0.76 12.43 -2.37
C GLY A 7 -0.94 12.28 -0.87
N ALA A 8 -0.71 13.36 -0.12
CA ALA A 8 -0.88 13.32 1.34
C ALA A 8 -2.32 13.04 1.73
N ARG A 9 -3.28 13.56 0.98
CA ARG A 9 -4.70 13.33 1.22
C ARG A 9 -5.05 11.85 1.02
N GLY A 10 -4.52 11.25 -0.05
CA GLY A 10 -4.72 9.83 -0.30
C GLY A 10 -4.14 8.96 0.80
N GLU A 11 -2.93 9.28 1.24
CA GLU A 11 -2.28 8.53 2.31
C GLU A 11 -3.07 8.60 3.62
N ARG A 12 -3.58 9.78 3.97
CA ARG A 12 -4.41 9.94 5.16
C ARG A 12 -5.72 9.17 5.03
N ALA A 13 -6.34 9.19 3.84
CA ALA A 13 -7.59 8.46 3.62
C ALA A 13 -7.39 6.97 3.74
N PHE A 14 -6.30 6.42 3.19
CA PHE A 14 -6.02 4.99 3.30
C PHE A 14 -5.66 4.60 4.74
N ARG A 15 -4.87 5.44 5.43
CA ARG A 15 -4.59 5.25 6.85
C ARG A 15 -5.89 5.16 7.65
N ASP A 16 -6.83 6.06 7.39
CA ASP A 16 -8.09 6.09 8.12
C ASP A 16 -8.96 4.88 7.81
N LEU A 17 -8.88 4.38 6.57
CA LEU A 17 -9.56 3.14 6.17
C LEU A 17 -9.04 1.95 6.99
N LEU A 18 -7.72 1.84 7.15
CA LEU A 18 -7.12 0.78 7.95
C LEU A 18 -7.52 0.90 9.42
N ARG A 19 -7.54 2.13 9.95
CA ARG A 19 -7.95 2.36 11.34
C ARG A 19 -9.41 1.98 11.57
N ALA A 20 -10.26 2.21 10.58
CA ALA A 20 -11.67 1.83 10.66
C ALA A 20 -11.86 0.31 10.73
N GLU A 21 -10.90 -0.44 10.17
CA GLU A 21 -10.90 -1.91 10.28
C GLU A 21 -10.29 -2.42 11.58
N GLY A 22 -9.82 -1.52 12.43
CA GLY A 22 -9.26 -1.89 13.73
C GLY A 22 -7.75 -2.03 13.77
N TYR A 23 -7.06 -1.64 12.70
CA TYR A 23 -5.60 -1.72 12.65
C TYR A 23 -4.96 -0.42 13.07
N GLU A 24 -3.78 -0.50 13.66
CA GLU A 24 -2.94 0.67 13.83
C GLU A 24 -2.35 1.05 12.48
N ALA A 25 -2.39 2.34 12.16
CA ALA A 25 -1.83 2.81 10.91
C ALA A 25 -1.42 4.27 11.04
N ARG A 26 -0.36 4.64 10.34
CA ARG A 26 0.13 6.00 10.25
C ARG A 26 0.76 6.23 8.90
N ARG A 27 0.89 7.49 8.53
CA ARG A 27 1.61 7.83 7.30
C ARG A 27 3.09 7.50 7.52
N GLY A 28 3.73 7.01 6.45
CA GLY A 28 5.15 6.77 6.47
C GLY A 28 5.92 8.09 6.56
N GLN A 29 7.09 8.05 7.17
CA GLN A 29 7.96 9.21 7.25
C GLN A 29 8.86 9.22 6.02
N GLN A 30 8.60 10.15 5.12
CA GLN A 30 9.41 10.30 3.92
C GLN A 30 10.43 11.41 4.13
N PHE A 31 11.17 11.31 5.21
CA PHE A 31 12.24 12.25 5.47
C PHE A 31 13.40 11.98 4.52
N SER A 32 13.91 13.04 3.94
CA SER A 32 15.13 13.00 3.11
C SER A 32 14.98 12.12 1.86
N GLY A 33 13.74 11.87 1.43
CA GLY A 33 13.52 11.10 0.23
C GLY A 33 13.95 9.64 0.32
N SER A 34 13.82 9.03 1.50
CA SER A 34 14.11 7.61 1.64
C SER A 34 13.22 6.80 0.70
N PRO A 35 13.79 6.19 -0.35
CA PRO A 35 12.98 5.50 -1.36
C PRO A 35 12.33 4.22 -0.83
N ASP A 36 12.83 3.69 0.28
CA ASP A 36 12.36 2.42 0.83
C ASP A 36 11.20 2.58 1.79
N SER A 37 10.80 3.82 2.06
CA SER A 37 9.76 4.08 3.05
C SER A 37 8.37 3.87 2.43
N PRO A 38 7.51 3.05 3.04
CA PRO A 38 6.15 2.92 2.54
C PRO A 38 5.36 4.20 2.79
N ASP A 39 4.33 4.42 1.97
CA ASP A 39 3.47 5.60 2.13
C ASP A 39 2.63 5.54 3.40
N VAL A 40 2.23 4.33 3.79
CA VAL A 40 1.49 4.08 5.02
C VAL A 40 2.12 2.90 5.75
N VAL A 41 2.31 3.07 7.05
CA VAL A 41 2.84 2.02 7.93
C VAL A 41 1.70 1.45 8.74
N CYS A 42 1.54 0.12 8.69
CA CYS A 42 0.53 -0.61 9.44
C CYS A 42 1.23 -1.78 10.14
N PRO A 43 1.60 -1.62 11.43
CA PRO A 43 2.35 -2.68 12.13
C PRO A 43 1.64 -4.02 12.17
N ASP A 44 0.31 -4.03 12.17
CA ASP A 44 -0.45 -5.28 12.15
C ASP A 44 -0.28 -6.04 10.84
N LEU A 45 0.11 -5.34 9.78
CA LEU A 45 0.37 -5.92 8.46
C LEU A 45 1.84 -5.73 8.12
N ASP A 46 2.72 -6.18 9.01
CA ASP A 46 4.16 -5.94 8.88
C ASP A 46 4.79 -6.67 7.68
N TRP A 47 4.09 -7.65 7.12
CA TRP A 47 4.51 -8.37 5.92
C TRP A 47 4.23 -7.58 4.64
N ALA A 48 3.49 -6.47 4.71
CA ALA A 48 3.09 -5.69 3.55
C ALA A 48 3.87 -4.39 3.45
N HIS A 49 4.21 -4.02 2.22
CA HIS A 49 4.73 -2.70 1.89
C HIS A 49 3.63 -1.95 1.15
N LEU A 50 3.10 -0.91 1.76
CA LEU A 50 1.90 -0.23 1.27
C LEU A 50 2.26 1.07 0.56
N GLU A 51 2.03 1.11 -0.75
CA GLU A 51 2.10 2.30 -1.57
C GLU A 51 0.70 2.80 -1.85
N VAL A 52 0.49 4.11 -1.78
CA VAL A 52 -0.84 4.70 -1.95
C VAL A 52 -0.83 5.64 -3.14
N LYS A 53 -1.78 5.46 -4.04
CA LYS A 53 -1.94 6.29 -5.23
C LYS A 53 -3.39 6.77 -5.33
N HIS A 54 -3.57 8.07 -5.21
CA HIS A 54 -4.87 8.71 -5.38
C HIS A 54 -4.82 9.60 -6.61
N VAL A 55 -5.01 9.01 -7.77
CA VAL A 55 -4.88 9.70 -9.07
C VAL A 55 -5.96 9.22 -10.03
N GLU A 56 -6.37 10.09 -10.96
CA GLU A 56 -7.43 9.75 -11.91
C GLU A 56 -6.96 8.77 -12.98
N LYS A 57 -5.73 8.90 -13.44
CA LYS A 57 -5.18 8.02 -14.47
C LYS A 57 -3.89 7.43 -13.93
N LEU A 58 -3.96 6.22 -13.42
CA LEU A 58 -2.82 5.53 -12.84
C LEU A 58 -2.26 4.53 -13.84
N ASN A 59 -0.95 4.63 -14.08
CA ASN A 59 -0.24 3.54 -14.71
C ASN A 59 0.07 2.52 -13.61
N ILE A 60 -0.79 1.52 -13.47
CA ILE A 60 -0.68 0.55 -12.38
C ILE A 60 0.59 -0.30 -12.49
N ILE A 61 1.04 -0.57 -13.69
CA ILE A 61 2.28 -1.36 -13.88
C ILE A 61 3.48 -0.58 -13.37
N ASP A 62 3.59 0.71 -13.69
CA ASP A 62 4.69 1.54 -13.18
C ASP A 62 4.61 1.66 -11.65
N ALA A 63 3.42 1.82 -11.11
CA ALA A 63 3.24 1.89 -9.65
C ALA A 63 3.67 0.58 -8.99
N MET A 64 3.35 -0.56 -9.58
CA MET A 64 3.77 -1.85 -9.06
C MET A 64 5.28 -2.03 -9.14
N ILE A 65 5.90 -1.60 -10.24
CA ILE A 65 7.37 -1.67 -10.38
C ILE A 65 8.03 -0.88 -9.26
N GLN A 66 7.53 0.31 -8.98
CA GLN A 66 8.04 1.14 -7.88
C GLN A 66 7.86 0.45 -6.53
N ALA A 67 6.66 -0.08 -6.27
CA ALA A 67 6.36 -0.74 -5.00
C ALA A 67 7.21 -1.99 -4.80
N ILE A 68 7.42 -2.78 -5.85
CA ILE A 68 8.26 -3.97 -5.80
C ILE A 68 9.70 -3.59 -5.44
N ARG A 69 10.23 -2.55 -6.09
CA ARG A 69 11.58 -2.07 -5.81
C ARG A 69 11.72 -1.62 -4.35
N ASP A 70 10.76 -0.83 -3.88
CA ASP A 70 10.85 -0.23 -2.55
C ASP A 70 10.56 -1.25 -1.44
N ALA A 71 9.77 -2.28 -1.73
CA ALA A 71 9.46 -3.32 -0.75
C ALA A 71 10.66 -4.23 -0.44
N GLY A 72 11.55 -4.42 -1.41
CA GLY A 72 12.63 -5.37 -1.26
C GLY A 72 12.12 -6.80 -1.23
N ASP A 73 12.93 -7.73 -0.72
CA ASP A 73 12.61 -9.16 -0.77
C ASP A 73 11.79 -9.65 0.41
N ASN A 74 11.67 -8.85 1.46
CA ASN A 74 11.09 -9.31 2.72
C ASN A 74 9.61 -8.95 2.91
N LYS A 75 9.08 -8.11 2.04
CA LYS A 75 7.70 -7.65 2.16
C LYS A 75 6.96 -7.82 0.85
N ILE A 76 5.66 -7.99 0.97
CA ILE A 76 4.78 -8.07 -0.20
C ILE A 76 4.39 -6.65 -0.59
N PRO A 77 4.74 -6.20 -1.82
CA PRO A 77 4.33 -4.89 -2.28
C PRO A 77 2.86 -4.88 -2.66
N ILE A 78 2.15 -3.89 -2.14
CA ILE A 78 0.73 -3.69 -2.42
C ILE A 78 0.53 -2.22 -2.80
N VAL A 79 -0.09 -1.98 -3.94
CA VAL A 79 -0.50 -0.63 -4.33
C VAL A 79 -1.98 -0.47 -4.01
N ALA A 80 -2.26 0.38 -3.02
CA ALA A 80 -3.62 0.78 -2.69
C ALA A 80 -3.93 2.03 -3.50
N HIS A 81 -4.99 1.99 -4.32
CA HIS A 81 -5.23 3.08 -5.25
C HIS A 81 -6.71 3.35 -5.43
N LYS A 82 -7.02 4.60 -5.79
CA LYS A 82 -8.39 4.99 -6.12
C LYS A 82 -8.37 6.24 -7.00
N ARG A 83 -9.46 6.42 -7.73
CA ARG A 83 -9.76 7.68 -8.41
C ARG A 83 -10.69 8.51 -7.52
N ASN A 84 -10.86 9.80 -7.85
CA ASN A 84 -11.84 10.63 -7.16
C ASN A 84 -13.21 9.96 -7.22
N HIS A 85 -13.89 9.89 -6.09
CA HIS A 85 -15.22 9.28 -5.95
C HIS A 85 -15.25 7.78 -6.27
N GLY A 86 -14.09 7.14 -6.43
CA GLY A 86 -14.01 5.70 -6.64
C GLY A 86 -13.80 4.95 -5.34
N GLU A 87 -13.90 3.63 -5.40
CA GLU A 87 -13.57 2.81 -4.25
C GLU A 87 -12.07 2.51 -4.22
N TRP A 88 -11.57 2.13 -3.05
CA TRP A 88 -10.20 1.69 -2.91
C TRP A 88 -10.02 0.31 -3.53
N LEU A 89 -8.98 0.18 -4.33
CA LEU A 89 -8.54 -1.10 -4.89
C LEU A 89 -7.14 -1.40 -4.38
N SER A 90 -6.81 -2.67 -4.29
CA SER A 90 -5.46 -3.10 -3.89
C SER A 90 -4.92 -4.03 -4.96
N THR A 91 -3.74 -3.70 -5.49
CA THR A 91 -3.08 -4.49 -6.53
C THR A 91 -1.80 -5.10 -5.98
N MET A 92 -1.60 -6.37 -6.26
CA MET A 92 -0.40 -7.11 -5.87
C MET A 92 -0.04 -8.11 -6.97
N ARG A 93 1.19 -8.64 -6.91
CA ARG A 93 1.58 -9.72 -7.81
C ARG A 93 0.78 -10.97 -7.50
N THR A 94 0.37 -11.69 -8.54
CA THR A 94 -0.37 -12.94 -8.36
C THR A 94 0.43 -13.96 -7.54
N SER A 95 1.74 -13.99 -7.70
CA SER A 95 2.60 -14.88 -6.91
C SER A 95 2.49 -14.56 -5.41
N ASP A 96 2.39 -13.29 -5.05
CA ASP A 96 2.24 -12.89 -3.66
C ASP A 96 0.84 -13.21 -3.13
N LEU A 97 -0.18 -13.06 -3.98
CA LEU A 97 -1.54 -13.48 -3.63
C LEU A 97 -1.57 -14.97 -3.29
N PHE A 98 -0.91 -15.79 -4.09
CA PHE A 98 -0.82 -17.24 -3.83
C PHE A 98 -0.11 -17.54 -2.51
N LYS A 99 0.92 -16.78 -2.17
CA LYS A 99 1.59 -16.92 -0.87
C LYS A 99 0.63 -16.66 0.29
N LEU A 100 -0.17 -15.61 0.18
CA LEU A 100 -1.15 -15.28 1.21
C LEU A 100 -2.23 -16.36 1.32
N ILE A 101 -2.71 -16.86 0.20
CA ILE A 101 -3.72 -17.91 0.17
C ILE A 101 -3.17 -19.17 0.85
N ARG A 102 -1.94 -19.57 0.54
CA ARG A 102 -1.32 -20.73 1.18
C ARG A 102 -1.23 -20.56 2.69
N LYS A 103 -0.86 -19.39 3.16
CA LYS A 103 -0.78 -19.15 4.60
C LYS A 103 -2.14 -19.30 5.28
N LEU A 104 -3.21 -18.89 4.61
CA LEU A 104 -4.57 -19.02 5.15
C LEU A 104 -5.02 -20.49 5.19
N ILE A 105 -4.67 -21.27 4.17
CA ILE A 105 -5.10 -22.65 4.04
C ILE A 105 -4.25 -23.58 4.92
N GLU A 106 -2.96 -23.35 5.00
CA GLU A 106 -2.01 -24.18 5.75
C GLU A 106 -1.96 -23.84 7.23
N ARG A 107 -2.80 -22.93 7.66
CA ARG A 107 -2.81 -22.49 9.04
C ARG A 107 -3.11 -23.66 9.96
N PRO A 108 -2.26 -23.94 10.94
CA PRO A 108 -2.55 -25.02 11.88
C PRO A 108 -3.82 -24.71 12.67
N ILE A 109 -4.63 -25.71 12.82
CA ILE A 109 -5.88 -25.60 13.56
C ILE A 109 -5.58 -25.74 15.04
#